data_59fb253ce2a363d34ba02e8cf89200f3
#
_entry.id   59fb253ce2a363d34ba02e8cf89200f3
#
_cell.length_a   1.000
_cell.length_b   1.000
_cell.length_c   1.000
_cell.angle_alpha   90.00
_cell.angle_beta   90.00
_cell.angle_gamma   90.00
#
_symmetry.space_group_name_H-M   'P 1'
#
loop_
_entity.id
_entity.type
_entity.pdbx_description
1 polymer ?
#
loop_
_entity_poly.entity_id
_entity_poly.type
_entity_poly.pdbx_seq_one_letter_code
_entity_poly.pdbx_strand_id
1 'polypeptide(L)'
;MKKVSAIIVGSLMLFPVLSQAAETQKPINNWSCEDFLALDSSFQPTAVGFAEALNNKDKPEDAVIDVKGIETVTPAIVQTCTENQKASFKDKVKNEWDKLKKHI
;
A
#
# COMPACT_ATOMS: atom_id res chain seq x y z
N MET A 1 -9.21 1.82 48.36
CA MET A 1 -8.76 1.95 48.07
C MET A 1 -8.14 1.73 47.00
N LYS A 2 -7.43 1.90 46.77
CA LYS A 2 -6.70 1.47 46.04
C LYS A 2 -6.95 0.99 44.83
N LYS A 3 -7.64 0.39 44.61
CA LYS A 3 -7.92 -0.29 43.52
C LYS A 3 -8.13 0.48 42.34
N VAL A 4 -8.39 1.50 42.45
CA VAL A 4 -8.78 2.34 41.42
C VAL A 4 -7.84 2.51 40.29
N SER A 5 -6.66 2.62 40.62
CA SER A 5 -5.71 2.94 39.63
C SER A 5 -5.63 1.96 38.50
N ALA A 6 -5.99 0.80 38.74
CA ALA A 6 -5.84 -0.21 37.73
C ALA A 6 -6.66 0.09 36.52
N ILE A 7 -7.72 0.73 36.66
CA ILE A 7 -8.58 0.97 35.58
C ILE A 7 -8.01 1.75 34.48
N ILE A 8 -7.28 2.69 34.81
CA ILE A 8 -6.78 3.60 33.87
C ILE A 8 -5.96 2.97 32.81
N VAL A 9 -5.25 2.01 33.19
CA VAL A 9 -4.35 1.38 32.28
C VAL A 9 -4.98 0.84 31.05
N GLY A 10 -6.14 0.28 31.19
CA GLY A 10 -6.75 -0.37 30.07
C GLY A 10 -7.02 0.51 28.90
N SER A 11 -7.33 1.73 29.13
CA SER A 11 -7.72 2.57 28.03
C SER A 11 -6.58 2.86 27.07
N LEU A 12 -5.38 2.76 27.52
CA LEU A 12 -4.27 3.09 26.69
C LEU A 12 -4.08 2.14 25.53
N MET A 13 -4.53 0.97 25.67
CA MET A 13 -4.31 -0.03 24.65
C MET A 13 -5.03 0.24 23.37
N LEU A 14 -6.02 1.06 23.41
CA LEU A 14 -6.80 1.29 22.23
C LEU A 14 -6.10 2.18 21.23
N PHE A 15 -5.19 2.97 21.66
CA PHE A 15 -4.56 3.92 20.78
C PHE A 15 -3.82 3.33 19.61
N PRO A 16 -3.05 2.30 19.80
CA PRO A 16 -2.29 1.77 18.65
C PRO A 16 -3.18 1.35 17.52
N VAL A 17 -4.33 0.85 17.82
CA VAL A 17 -5.25 0.40 16.80
C VAL A 17 -5.74 1.56 15.97
N LEU A 18 -6.03 2.67 16.59
CA LEU A 18 -6.50 3.83 15.87
C LEU A 18 -5.46 4.40 14.95
N SER A 19 -4.21 4.33 15.36
CA SER A 19 -3.14 4.84 14.52
C SER A 19 -3.04 4.10 13.22
N GLN A 20 -3.21 2.80 13.25
CA GLN A 20 -3.13 2.01 12.04
C GLN A 20 -4.25 2.34 11.09
N ALA A 21 -5.44 2.54 11.61
CA ALA A 21 -6.56 2.87 10.76
C ALA A 21 -6.33 4.20 10.06
N ALA A 22 -5.72 5.15 10.74
CA ALA A 22 -5.48 6.45 10.16
C ALA A 22 -4.51 6.36 8.99
N GLU A 23 -3.55 5.46 9.07
CA GLU A 23 -2.56 5.35 8.00
C GLU A 23 -3.14 4.84 6.71
N THR A 24 -4.14 3.98 6.78
CA THR A 24 -4.71 3.43 5.57
C THR A 24 -5.52 4.44 4.79
N GLN A 25 -5.77 5.62 5.36
CA GLN A 25 -6.53 6.64 4.67
C GLN A 25 -5.65 7.69 4.01
N LYS A 26 -4.36 7.50 4.05
CA LYS A 26 -3.43 8.38 3.40
C LYS A 26 -3.59 8.29 1.88
N PRO A 27 -3.51 9.39 1.14
CA PRO A 27 -3.59 9.32 -0.33
C PRO A 27 -2.49 8.42 -0.87
N ILE A 28 -2.84 7.60 -1.84
CA ILE A 28 -1.92 6.60 -2.34
C ILE A 28 -0.68 7.22 -3.00
N ASN A 29 -0.78 8.44 -3.52
CA ASN A 29 0.37 9.14 -4.06
C ASN A 29 1.47 9.34 -3.02
N ASN A 30 1.10 9.35 -1.75
CA ASN A 30 2.03 9.60 -0.67
C ASN A 30 2.45 8.34 0.06
N TRP A 31 2.05 7.19 -0.43
CA TRP A 31 2.39 5.93 0.23
C TRP A 31 3.86 5.60 0.05
N SER A 32 4.47 5.10 1.10
CA SER A 32 5.75 4.42 0.98
C SER A 32 5.50 2.93 0.78
N CYS A 33 6.56 2.21 0.46
CA CYS A 33 6.46 0.76 0.38
C CYS A 33 5.99 0.16 1.70
N GLU A 34 6.36 0.78 2.80
CA GLU A 34 5.93 0.31 4.11
C GLU A 34 4.42 0.35 4.23
N ASP A 35 3.79 1.41 3.72
CA ASP A 35 2.33 1.53 3.75
C ASP A 35 1.68 0.42 2.94
N PHE A 36 2.25 0.12 1.79
CA PHE A 36 1.73 -0.94 0.93
C PHE A 36 1.86 -2.29 1.61
N LEU A 37 2.99 -2.56 2.23
CA LEU A 37 3.22 -3.85 2.88
C LEU A 37 2.33 -4.05 4.09
N ALA A 38 1.82 -2.98 4.67
CA ALA A 38 0.92 -3.08 5.81
C ALA A 38 -0.48 -3.54 5.42
N LEU A 39 -0.81 -3.51 4.12
CA LEU A 39 -2.11 -3.98 3.68
C LEU A 39 -2.22 -5.49 3.80
N ASP A 40 -3.44 -5.94 4.07
CA ASP A 40 -3.74 -7.35 3.93
C ASP A 40 -3.44 -7.77 2.50
N SER A 41 -2.86 -8.95 2.34
CA SER A 41 -2.44 -9.40 1.01
C SER A 41 -3.58 -9.42 0.01
N SER A 42 -4.81 -9.61 0.46
CA SER A 42 -5.94 -9.61 -0.44
C SER A 42 -6.21 -8.25 -1.06
N PHE A 43 -5.73 -7.17 -0.44
CA PHE A 43 -5.94 -5.84 -0.98
C PHE A 43 -4.73 -5.31 -1.74
N GLN A 44 -3.61 -6.02 -1.72
CA GLN A 44 -2.41 -5.54 -2.38
C GLN A 44 -2.59 -5.39 -3.88
N PRO A 45 -3.21 -6.35 -4.58
CA PRO A 45 -3.42 -6.16 -6.02
C PRO A 45 -4.30 -4.95 -6.33
N THR A 46 -5.27 -4.67 -5.47
CA THR A 46 -6.13 -3.50 -5.67
C THR A 46 -5.30 -2.22 -5.60
N ALA A 47 -4.40 -2.13 -4.63
CA ALA A 47 -3.56 -0.96 -4.50
C ALA A 47 -2.63 -0.80 -5.71
N VAL A 48 -2.11 -1.91 -6.22
CA VAL A 48 -1.25 -1.88 -7.40
C VAL A 48 -2.01 -1.33 -8.60
N GLY A 49 -3.22 -1.81 -8.82
CA GLY A 49 -4.03 -1.34 -9.92
C GLY A 49 -4.35 0.14 -9.81
N PHE A 50 -4.64 0.59 -8.59
CA PHE A 50 -4.93 1.99 -8.37
C PHE A 50 -3.70 2.85 -8.66
N ALA A 51 -2.53 2.42 -8.21
CA ALA A 51 -1.31 3.18 -8.44
C ALA A 51 -0.96 3.23 -9.92
N GLU A 52 -1.22 2.14 -10.63
CA GLU A 52 -0.97 2.14 -12.06
C GLU A 52 -1.86 3.15 -12.77
N ALA A 53 -3.12 3.24 -12.37
CA ALA A 53 -4.02 4.23 -12.96
C ALA A 53 -3.51 5.64 -12.72
N LEU A 54 -2.97 5.90 -11.53
CA LEU A 54 -2.43 7.21 -11.23
C LEU A 54 -1.17 7.52 -12.04
N ASN A 55 -0.42 6.50 -12.40
CA ASN A 55 0.76 6.68 -13.21
C ASN A 55 0.45 6.95 -14.67
N ASN A 56 -0.78 6.73 -15.07
CA ASN A 56 -1.22 7.05 -16.43
C ASN A 56 -1.57 8.53 -16.46
N LYS A 57 -0.58 9.35 -16.64
CA LYS A 57 -0.72 10.78 -16.45
C LYS A 57 -1.66 11.47 -17.40
N ASP A 58 -1.71 11.00 -18.61
CA ASP A 58 -2.46 11.73 -19.63
C ASP A 58 -3.95 11.60 -19.44
N LYS A 59 -4.43 10.41 -19.21
CA LYS A 59 -5.86 10.19 -19.07
C LYS A 59 -6.13 9.04 -18.10
N PRO A 60 -6.06 9.34 -16.82
CA PRO A 60 -6.33 8.27 -15.83
C PRO A 60 -7.70 7.63 -16.02
N GLU A 61 -8.67 8.41 -16.50
CA GLU A 61 -10.01 7.88 -16.70
C GLU A 61 -10.08 6.90 -17.85
N ASP A 62 -9.07 6.86 -18.70
CA ASP A 62 -9.02 5.91 -19.79
C ASP A 62 -8.20 4.66 -19.43
N ALA A 63 -7.74 4.57 -18.21
CA ALA A 63 -6.93 3.43 -17.80
C ALA A 63 -7.77 2.16 -17.85
N VAL A 64 -7.14 1.08 -18.31
CA VAL A 64 -7.80 -0.20 -18.40
C VAL A 64 -7.30 -1.07 -17.26
N ILE A 65 -8.22 -1.80 -16.64
CA ILE A 65 -7.82 -2.73 -15.59
C ILE A 65 -7.21 -3.96 -16.24
N ASP A 66 -5.91 -4.10 -16.08
CA ASP A 66 -5.18 -5.22 -16.62
C ASP A 66 -4.98 -6.24 -15.49
N VAL A 67 -5.94 -7.12 -15.32
CA VAL A 67 -5.94 -8.06 -14.21
C VAL A 67 -4.71 -8.95 -14.25
N LYS A 68 -4.36 -9.45 -15.43
CA LYS A 68 -3.22 -10.32 -15.53
C LYS A 68 -1.92 -9.58 -15.24
N GLY A 69 -1.79 -8.35 -15.73
CA GLY A 69 -0.62 -7.55 -15.41
C GLY A 69 -0.51 -7.27 -13.93
N ILE A 70 -1.63 -6.95 -13.29
CA ILE A 70 -1.64 -6.71 -11.86
C ILE A 70 -1.18 -7.96 -11.10
N GLU A 71 -1.68 -9.10 -11.49
CA GLU A 71 -1.30 -10.35 -10.83
C GLU A 71 0.18 -10.66 -11.01
N THR A 72 0.72 -10.29 -12.16
CA THR A 72 2.11 -10.55 -12.47
C THR A 72 3.04 -9.64 -11.68
N VAL A 73 2.72 -8.33 -11.63
CA VAL A 73 3.64 -7.39 -11.00
C VAL A 73 3.51 -7.33 -9.49
N THR A 74 2.35 -7.70 -8.93
CA THR A 74 2.15 -7.54 -7.50
C THR A 74 3.20 -8.27 -6.67
N PRO A 75 3.53 -9.54 -6.95
CA PRO A 75 4.58 -10.20 -6.15
C PRO A 75 5.94 -9.52 -6.29
N ALA A 76 6.26 -9.03 -7.47
CA ALA A 76 7.52 -8.34 -7.67
C ALA A 76 7.57 -7.04 -6.87
N ILE A 77 6.45 -6.34 -6.80
CA ILE A 77 6.39 -5.12 -6.02
C ILE A 77 6.52 -5.43 -4.54
N VAL A 78 5.88 -6.50 -4.06
CA VAL A 78 6.03 -6.90 -2.67
C VAL A 78 7.50 -7.14 -2.36
N GLN A 79 8.20 -7.83 -3.25
CA GLN A 79 9.59 -8.14 -3.01
C GLN A 79 10.46 -6.88 -3.00
N THR A 80 10.31 -6.01 -4.00
CA THR A 80 11.14 -4.81 -4.04
C THR A 80 10.80 -3.85 -2.91
N CYS A 81 9.53 -3.80 -2.51
CA CYS A 81 9.15 -2.98 -1.37
C CYS A 81 9.71 -3.51 -0.07
N THR A 82 9.78 -4.84 0.07
CA THR A 82 10.37 -5.43 1.27
C THR A 82 11.83 -5.03 1.39
N GLU A 83 12.52 -4.93 0.28
CA GLU A 83 13.93 -4.58 0.27
C GLU A 83 14.16 -3.09 0.49
N ASN A 84 13.18 -2.25 0.24
CA ASN A 84 13.33 -0.81 0.38
C ASN A 84 12.03 -0.19 0.85
N GLN A 85 11.76 -0.31 2.12
CA GLN A 85 10.45 0.05 2.66
C GLN A 85 10.19 1.55 2.68
N LYS A 86 11.24 2.35 2.56
CA LYS A 86 11.08 3.79 2.55
C LYS A 86 10.83 4.36 1.15
N ALA A 87 10.95 3.55 0.14
CA ALA A 87 10.78 4.03 -1.22
C ALA A 87 9.32 4.35 -1.50
N SER A 88 9.08 5.13 -2.54
CA SER A 88 7.74 5.49 -2.96
C SER A 88 7.05 4.27 -3.58
N PHE A 89 5.88 3.92 -3.07
CA PHE A 89 5.10 2.81 -3.60
C PHE A 89 4.74 3.05 -5.07
N LYS A 90 4.27 4.24 -5.38
CA LYS A 90 3.85 4.55 -6.74
C LYS A 90 5.00 4.40 -7.73
N ASP A 91 6.18 4.81 -7.33
CA ASP A 91 7.34 4.67 -8.20
C ASP A 91 7.72 3.21 -8.40
N LYS A 92 7.59 2.39 -7.38
CA LYS A 92 7.87 0.97 -7.53
C LYS A 92 6.88 0.32 -8.50
N VAL A 93 5.63 0.71 -8.43
CA VAL A 93 4.63 0.19 -9.35
C VAL A 93 5.01 0.56 -10.78
N LYS A 94 5.39 1.82 -11.00
CA LYS A 94 5.77 2.25 -12.32
C LYS A 94 6.95 1.46 -12.85
N ASN A 95 7.95 1.27 -12.02
CA ASN A 95 9.15 0.56 -12.44
C ASN A 95 8.87 -0.89 -12.80
N GLU A 96 8.07 -1.57 -12.01
CA GLU A 96 7.76 -2.96 -12.29
C GLU A 96 6.87 -3.10 -13.52
N TRP A 97 5.96 -2.15 -13.70
CA TRP A 97 5.11 -2.18 -14.88
C TRP A 97 5.93 -1.95 -16.15
N ASP A 98 6.89 -1.03 -16.09
CA ASP A 98 7.75 -0.78 -17.24
C ASP A 98 8.56 -2.01 -17.60
N LYS A 99 9.01 -2.74 -16.60
CA LYS A 99 9.72 -3.99 -16.87
C LYS A 99 8.83 -5.01 -17.55
N LEU A 100 7.60 -5.10 -17.15
CA LEU A 100 6.66 -6.01 -17.76
C LEU A 100 6.46 -5.67 -19.22
N LYS A 101 6.30 -4.39 -19.53
CA LYS A 101 6.09 -3.97 -20.90
C LYS A 101 7.26 -4.30 -21.80
N LYS A 102 8.47 -4.27 -21.27
CA LYS A 102 9.64 -4.55 -22.06
C LYS A 102 9.76 -6.00 -22.47
N HIS A 103 9.06 -6.88 -21.77
CA HIS A 103 9.13 -8.30 -22.07
C HIS A 103 8.00 -8.77 -22.97
N ILE A 104 7.16 -7.86 -23.39
CA ILE A 104 6.11 -8.15 -24.32
C ILE A 104 6.54 -7.78 -25.72
#